data_dc9da21e4850e1903c453052d798c570
#
_entry.id   dc9da21e4850e1903c453052d798c570
#
_cell.length_a   1.000
_cell.length_b   1.000
_cell.length_c   1.000
_cell.angle_alpha   90.00
_cell.angle_beta   90.00
_cell.angle_gamma   90.00
#
_symmetry.space_group_name_H-M   'P 1'
#
loop_
_entity.id
_entity.type
_entity.pdbx_description
1 polymer ?
#
loop_
_entity_poly.entity_id
_entity_poly.type
_entity_poly.pdbx_seq_one_letter_code
_entity_poly.pdbx_strand_id
1 'polypeptide(L)'
;MNTLLILGSKPEPALPPPSSYQDVACANASGHSAFAHDLPRPIFTAMTPIIATRIEAGRQSLQAIAGLSTDTLYFLRERRHDERGIEGLVHQIKTLRVKPPYRMQPFFLKRMLRTVDYHHDDLVAIAAEEYDTLVERLCDHDDAVCTQLRRKRPSTGIIALALAMDRHQYQRYILSGFSFELTHSYGHNPVIDKRGTTASSHAETDVMVLRYLARRNGNLFTTESSVHERAAVPFLPGELR
;
A
#
# COMPACT_ATOMS: atom_id res chain seq x y z
N MET A 1 9.21 6.82 -22.80
CA MET A 1 9.78 6.02 -21.69
C MET A 1 8.61 5.55 -20.86
N ASN A 2 8.40 4.23 -20.72
CA ASN A 2 7.24 3.68 -20.00
C ASN A 2 7.44 3.87 -18.47
N THR A 3 6.63 4.72 -17.84
CA THR A 3 6.78 5.14 -16.45
C THR A 3 5.49 4.95 -15.66
N LEU A 4 5.56 4.34 -14.49
CA LEU A 4 4.47 4.15 -13.57
C LEU A 4 4.62 5.10 -12.37
N LEU A 5 3.56 5.86 -12.08
CA LEU A 5 3.39 6.61 -10.85
C LEU A 5 2.71 5.72 -9.79
N ILE A 6 3.33 5.55 -8.62
CA ILE A 6 2.77 4.78 -7.51
C ILE A 6 2.40 5.75 -6.38
N LEU A 7 1.11 5.76 -6.04
CA LEU A 7 0.57 6.65 -5.01
C LEU A 7 0.50 5.97 -3.64
N GLY A 8 1.13 6.60 -2.67
CA GLY A 8 1.02 6.28 -1.24
C GLY A 8 -0.18 6.98 -0.58
N SER A 9 -0.21 6.95 0.76
CA SER A 9 -1.36 7.38 1.56
C SER A 9 -1.28 8.83 2.09
N LYS A 10 -0.31 9.62 1.66
CA LYS A 10 -0.21 11.02 2.06
C LYS A 10 -1.37 11.84 1.46
N PRO A 11 -2.06 12.71 2.25
CA PRO A 11 -3.21 13.47 1.76
C PRO A 11 -2.88 14.39 0.59
N GLU A 12 -1.73 15.04 0.64
CA GLU A 12 -1.25 15.96 -0.39
C GLU A 12 0.06 15.40 -0.97
N PRO A 13 -0.01 14.51 -1.96
CA PRO A 13 1.18 13.96 -2.59
C PRO A 13 1.88 15.02 -3.44
N ALA A 14 3.20 15.06 -3.41
CA ALA A 14 3.98 15.85 -4.35
C ALA A 14 3.98 15.17 -5.71
N LEU A 15 3.08 15.56 -6.60
CA LEU A 15 2.91 14.92 -7.91
C LEU A 15 4.00 15.38 -8.88
N PRO A 16 4.54 14.47 -9.72
CA PRO A 16 5.40 14.84 -10.82
C PRO A 16 4.60 15.48 -11.95
N PRO A 17 5.24 16.18 -12.90
CA PRO A 17 4.58 16.68 -14.11
C PRO A 17 3.77 15.58 -14.82
N PRO A 18 2.56 15.87 -15.34
CA PRO A 18 1.71 14.87 -16.01
C PRO A 18 2.39 14.14 -17.18
N SER A 19 3.34 14.80 -17.85
CA SER A 19 4.12 14.20 -18.93
C SER A 19 5.18 13.20 -18.48
N SER A 20 5.41 13.07 -17.15
CA SER A 20 6.47 12.24 -16.57
C SER A 20 6.09 10.77 -16.39
N TYR A 21 4.81 10.44 -16.50
CA TYR A 21 4.27 9.08 -16.32
C TYR A 21 3.11 8.82 -17.30
N GLN A 22 2.82 7.57 -17.56
CA GLN A 22 1.70 7.13 -18.40
C GLN A 22 0.58 6.50 -17.58
N ASP A 23 0.97 5.71 -16.57
CA ASP A 23 0.03 4.93 -15.79
C ASP A 23 0.18 5.23 -14.29
N VAL A 24 -0.88 4.91 -13.55
CA VAL A 24 -0.97 5.13 -12.11
C VAL A 24 -1.26 3.81 -11.42
N ALA A 25 -0.64 3.57 -10.26
CA ALA A 25 -0.98 2.51 -9.34
C ALA A 25 -1.22 3.08 -7.94
N CYS A 26 -2.09 2.44 -7.17
CA CYS A 26 -2.52 2.94 -5.87
C CYS A 26 -2.28 1.94 -4.75
N ALA A 27 -2.02 2.47 -3.54
CA ALA A 27 -1.97 1.69 -2.31
C ALA A 27 -3.13 2.06 -1.38
N ASN A 28 -3.94 1.08 -0.97
CA ASN A 28 -5.13 1.27 -0.15
C ASN A 28 -6.12 2.28 -0.80
N ALA A 29 -6.51 3.31 -0.04
CA ALA A 29 -7.44 4.33 -0.51
C ALA A 29 -6.76 5.51 -1.24
N SER A 30 -5.49 5.39 -1.67
CA SER A 30 -4.84 6.49 -2.41
C SER A 30 -5.45 6.76 -3.80
N GLY A 31 -6.33 5.90 -4.28
CA GLY A 31 -7.23 6.20 -5.38
C GLY A 31 -8.07 7.46 -5.16
N HIS A 32 -8.33 7.83 -3.90
CA HIS A 32 -8.96 9.11 -3.56
C HIS A 32 -8.08 10.29 -3.98
N SER A 33 -6.76 10.24 -3.72
CA SER A 33 -5.83 11.27 -4.21
C SER A 33 -5.74 11.25 -5.75
N ALA A 34 -5.73 10.08 -6.38
CA ALA A 34 -5.74 10.00 -7.84
C ALA A 34 -6.96 10.73 -8.44
N PHE A 35 -8.14 10.49 -7.88
CA PHE A 35 -9.38 11.15 -8.30
C PHE A 35 -9.35 12.67 -8.03
N ALA A 36 -8.91 13.09 -6.84
CA ALA A 36 -8.86 14.50 -6.45
C ALA A 36 -7.91 15.35 -7.32
N HIS A 37 -6.94 14.72 -7.97
CA HIS A 37 -5.96 15.37 -8.83
C HIS A 37 -6.16 15.05 -10.33
N ASP A 38 -7.32 14.52 -10.72
CA ASP A 38 -7.66 14.18 -12.11
C ASP A 38 -6.61 13.26 -12.77
N LEU A 39 -6.03 12.33 -12.02
CA LEU A 39 -5.07 11.37 -12.55
C LEU A 39 -5.79 10.26 -13.34
N PRO A 40 -5.08 9.57 -14.25
CA PRO A 40 -5.64 8.42 -14.96
C PRO A 40 -6.19 7.36 -13.99
N ARG A 41 -7.19 6.60 -14.45
CA ARG A 41 -7.69 5.42 -13.72
C ARG A 41 -6.50 4.51 -13.37
N PRO A 42 -6.33 4.11 -12.10
CA PRO A 42 -5.23 3.23 -11.72
C PRO A 42 -5.29 1.88 -12.44
N ILE A 43 -4.17 1.46 -13.03
CA ILE A 43 -4.04 0.13 -13.64
C ILE A 43 -4.12 -0.98 -12.59
N PHE A 44 -3.74 -0.67 -11.35
CA PHE A 44 -4.04 -1.52 -10.22
C PHE A 44 -4.09 -0.75 -8.90
N THR A 45 -4.77 -1.34 -7.94
CA THR A 45 -4.75 -0.91 -6.52
C THR A 45 -4.38 -2.10 -5.64
N ALA A 46 -3.31 -1.97 -4.83
CA ALA A 46 -3.00 -2.93 -3.77
C ALA A 46 -3.73 -2.54 -2.49
N MET A 47 -4.55 -3.41 -1.94
CA MET A 47 -5.46 -3.08 -0.83
C MET A 47 -5.37 -4.10 0.30
N THR A 48 -5.22 -3.60 1.52
CA THR A 48 -5.20 -4.44 2.73
C THR A 48 -6.62 -4.83 3.18
N PRO A 49 -6.76 -5.87 4.04
CA PRO A 49 -8.04 -6.32 4.56
C PRO A 49 -8.78 -5.30 5.44
N ILE A 50 -8.18 -4.15 5.74
CA ILE A 50 -8.81 -3.15 6.62
C ILE A 50 -10.21 -2.75 6.13
N ILE A 51 -10.42 -2.65 4.82
CA ILE A 51 -11.73 -2.33 4.22
C ILE A 51 -12.81 -3.36 4.55
N ALA A 52 -12.42 -4.60 4.82
CA ALA A 52 -13.34 -5.69 5.17
C ALA A 52 -13.58 -5.79 6.68
N THR A 53 -12.93 -4.99 7.50
CA THR A 53 -13.10 -4.98 8.95
C THR A 53 -14.37 -4.25 9.38
N ARG A 54 -14.80 -4.50 10.64
CA ARG A 54 -15.96 -3.82 11.24
C ARG A 54 -15.59 -2.62 12.11
N ILE A 55 -14.29 -2.29 12.21
CA ILE A 55 -13.83 -1.13 12.96
C ILE A 55 -14.06 0.17 12.19
N GLU A 56 -14.01 1.30 12.89
CA GLU A 56 -14.21 2.62 12.29
C GLU A 56 -13.26 2.88 11.12
N ALA A 57 -11.97 2.58 11.27
CA ALA A 57 -10.99 2.73 10.20
C ALA A 57 -11.34 1.93 8.94
N GLY A 58 -11.96 0.74 9.10
CA GLY A 58 -12.46 -0.06 7.97
C GLY A 58 -13.64 0.61 7.25
N ARG A 59 -14.58 1.17 8.00
CA ARG A 59 -15.72 1.93 7.43
C ARG A 59 -15.25 3.17 6.69
N GLN A 60 -14.36 3.95 7.30
CA GLN A 60 -13.78 5.15 6.67
C GLN A 60 -13.02 4.80 5.39
N SER A 61 -12.18 3.76 5.43
CA SER A 61 -11.45 3.31 4.24
C SER A 61 -12.39 2.84 3.13
N LEU A 62 -13.48 2.13 3.47
CA LEU A 62 -14.46 1.69 2.50
C LEU A 62 -15.23 2.88 1.90
N GLN A 63 -15.61 3.86 2.72
CA GLN A 63 -16.27 5.08 2.25
C GLN A 63 -15.36 5.94 1.37
N ALA A 64 -14.06 5.99 1.70
CA ALA A 64 -13.10 6.78 0.94
C ALA A 64 -12.85 6.27 -0.49
N ILE A 65 -13.14 5.00 -0.75
CA ILE A 65 -13.04 4.42 -2.10
C ILE A 65 -14.39 4.41 -2.85
N ALA A 66 -15.44 4.99 -2.27
CA ALA A 66 -16.76 5.02 -2.90
C ALA A 66 -16.72 5.73 -4.27
N GLY A 67 -17.31 5.12 -5.28
CA GLY A 67 -17.33 5.64 -6.64
C GLY A 67 -16.00 5.60 -7.41
N LEU A 68 -14.93 5.09 -6.79
CA LEU A 68 -13.62 4.97 -7.43
C LEU A 68 -13.51 3.68 -8.26
N SER A 69 -12.46 3.61 -9.07
CA SER A 69 -12.22 2.44 -9.92
C SER A 69 -10.74 2.12 -10.09
N THR A 70 -10.45 0.88 -10.48
CA THR A 70 -9.13 0.39 -10.85
C THR A 70 -9.29 -0.74 -11.88
N ASP A 71 -8.26 -1.03 -12.68
CA ASP A 71 -8.33 -2.20 -13.55
C ASP A 71 -8.19 -3.48 -12.72
N THR A 72 -7.08 -3.65 -12.03
CA THR A 72 -6.85 -4.81 -11.16
C THR A 72 -6.85 -4.42 -9.69
N LEU A 73 -7.67 -5.11 -8.87
CA LEU A 73 -7.61 -5.02 -7.42
C LEU A 73 -6.79 -6.17 -6.85
N TYR A 74 -5.57 -5.87 -6.35
CA TYR A 74 -4.77 -6.81 -5.58
C TYR A 74 -5.20 -6.75 -4.10
N PHE A 75 -5.92 -7.78 -3.66
CA PHE A 75 -6.35 -7.89 -2.27
C PHE A 75 -5.31 -8.66 -1.45
N LEU A 76 -4.59 -7.94 -0.60
CA LEU A 76 -3.50 -8.49 0.22
C LEU A 76 -4.08 -9.19 1.45
N ARG A 77 -3.86 -10.50 1.60
CA ARG A 77 -4.30 -11.24 2.79
C ARG A 77 -3.32 -11.02 3.94
N GLU A 78 -3.81 -11.04 5.18
CA GLU A 78 -2.95 -11.02 6.36
C GLU A 78 -2.35 -12.40 6.62
N ARG A 79 -1.15 -12.43 7.23
CA ARG A 79 -0.58 -13.65 7.80
C ARG A 79 -1.54 -14.22 8.83
N ARG A 80 -1.68 -15.53 8.84
CA ARG A 80 -2.29 -16.23 9.96
C ARG A 80 -1.29 -16.20 11.11
N HIS A 81 -1.68 -15.62 12.23
CA HIS A 81 -0.89 -15.73 13.45
C HIS A 81 -1.14 -17.12 14.07
N ASP A 82 -0.10 -17.93 14.11
CA ASP A 82 -0.08 -19.21 14.85
C ASP A 82 0.20 -18.92 16.33
N GLU A 83 -0.65 -18.12 16.96
CA GLU A 83 -0.61 -17.96 18.41
C GLU A 83 -1.22 -19.21 19.04
N ARG A 84 -0.37 -20.00 19.70
CA ARG A 84 -0.76 -21.21 20.46
C ARG A 84 -1.11 -20.84 21.90
N GLY A 85 -2.07 -21.55 22.50
CA GLY A 85 -2.46 -21.37 23.91
C GLY A 85 -3.73 -20.54 24.10
N ILE A 86 -4.08 -20.31 25.39
CA ILE A 86 -5.33 -19.60 25.78
C ILE A 86 -5.33 -18.14 25.30
N GLU A 87 -4.19 -17.47 25.35
CA GLU A 87 -4.06 -16.09 24.87
C GLU A 87 -4.31 -16.00 23.35
N GLY A 88 -3.76 -16.95 22.59
CA GLY A 88 -4.03 -17.08 21.16
C GLY A 88 -5.51 -17.32 20.86
N LEU A 89 -6.20 -18.14 21.64
CA LEU A 89 -7.64 -18.37 21.48
C LEU A 89 -8.45 -17.10 21.76
N VAL A 90 -8.14 -16.36 22.81
CA VAL A 90 -8.80 -15.09 23.15
C VAL A 90 -8.53 -14.04 22.05
N HIS A 91 -7.31 -13.97 21.55
CA HIS A 91 -6.95 -13.09 20.42
C HIS A 91 -7.73 -13.47 19.16
N GLN A 92 -7.81 -14.76 18.84
CA GLN A 92 -8.60 -15.26 17.69
C GLN A 92 -10.08 -14.88 17.81
N ILE A 93 -10.71 -15.06 18.98
CA ILE A 93 -12.12 -14.69 19.19
C ILE A 93 -12.34 -13.17 18.99
N LYS A 94 -11.45 -12.33 19.56
CA LYS A 94 -11.51 -10.88 19.34
C LYS A 94 -11.34 -10.52 17.88
N THR A 95 -10.38 -11.16 17.20
CA THR A 95 -10.11 -10.96 15.79
C THR A 95 -11.30 -11.37 14.91
N LEU A 96 -11.97 -12.49 15.20
CA LEU A 96 -13.15 -12.94 14.48
C LEU A 96 -14.33 -11.94 14.53
N ARG A 97 -14.47 -11.21 15.64
CA ARG A 97 -15.49 -10.14 15.75
C ARG A 97 -15.17 -8.93 14.87
N VAL A 98 -13.91 -8.56 14.79
CA VAL A 98 -13.42 -7.37 14.05
C VAL A 98 -13.20 -7.68 12.58
N LYS A 99 -12.61 -8.85 12.30
CA LYS A 99 -12.23 -9.32 10.96
C LYS A 99 -12.88 -10.67 10.66
N PRO A 100 -14.19 -10.73 10.42
CA PRO A 100 -14.85 -12.00 10.14
C PRO A 100 -14.27 -12.66 8.88
N PRO A 101 -13.82 -13.92 8.92
CA PRO A 101 -13.13 -14.58 7.80
C PRO A 101 -13.93 -14.59 6.51
N TYR A 102 -15.26 -14.69 6.59
CA TYR A 102 -16.12 -14.69 5.42
C TYR A 102 -16.05 -13.38 4.61
N ARG A 103 -15.83 -12.22 5.29
CA ARG A 103 -15.69 -10.92 4.61
C ARG A 103 -14.41 -10.81 3.79
N MET A 104 -13.42 -11.65 4.09
CA MET A 104 -12.15 -11.74 3.36
C MET A 104 -12.21 -12.66 2.15
N GLN A 105 -13.34 -13.36 1.94
CA GLN A 105 -13.53 -14.19 0.76
C GLN A 105 -13.87 -13.32 -0.47
N PRO A 106 -13.37 -13.67 -1.66
CA PRO A 106 -13.56 -12.86 -2.86
C PRO A 106 -15.01 -12.52 -3.16
N PHE A 107 -15.93 -13.45 -2.93
CA PHE A 107 -17.37 -13.23 -3.15
C PHE A 107 -17.93 -12.11 -2.26
N PHE A 108 -17.65 -12.16 -0.95
CA PHE A 108 -18.15 -11.14 -0.01
C PHE A 108 -17.43 -9.80 -0.20
N LEU A 109 -16.13 -9.85 -0.53
CA LEU A 109 -15.37 -8.65 -0.85
C LEU A 109 -15.97 -7.94 -2.07
N LYS A 110 -16.20 -8.65 -3.18
CA LYS A 110 -16.86 -8.09 -4.37
C LYS A 110 -18.22 -7.49 -4.04
N ARG A 111 -19.04 -8.19 -3.24
CA ARG A 111 -20.34 -7.68 -2.81
C ARG A 111 -20.21 -6.40 -1.99
N MET A 112 -19.26 -6.33 -1.07
CA MET A 112 -19.01 -5.16 -0.23
C MET A 112 -18.53 -3.97 -1.07
N LEU A 113 -17.61 -4.17 -1.99
CA LEU A 113 -17.14 -3.12 -2.90
C LEU A 113 -18.26 -2.56 -3.77
N ARG A 114 -19.19 -3.41 -4.24
CA ARG A 114 -20.39 -2.96 -4.96
C ARG A 114 -21.29 -2.06 -4.11
N THR A 115 -21.36 -2.23 -2.79
CA THR A 115 -22.20 -1.37 -1.93
C THR A 115 -21.72 0.08 -1.84
N VAL A 116 -20.47 0.33 -2.23
CA VAL A 116 -19.85 1.67 -2.30
C VAL A 116 -19.51 2.07 -3.72
N ASP A 117 -20.06 1.35 -4.71
CA ASP A 117 -19.84 1.64 -6.13
C ASP A 117 -18.36 1.65 -6.55
N TYR A 118 -17.54 0.79 -5.91
CA TYR A 118 -16.15 0.62 -6.29
C TYR A 118 -16.03 -0.39 -7.43
N HIS A 119 -15.50 0.06 -8.56
CA HIS A 119 -15.37 -0.74 -9.78
C HIS A 119 -13.96 -1.30 -9.94
N HIS A 120 -13.88 -2.56 -10.37
CA HIS A 120 -12.64 -3.21 -10.78
C HIS A 120 -12.94 -4.23 -11.88
N ASP A 121 -12.00 -4.41 -12.79
CA ASP A 121 -12.15 -5.43 -13.84
C ASP A 121 -11.75 -6.79 -13.27
N ASP A 122 -10.56 -6.86 -12.65
CA ASP A 122 -10.05 -8.07 -12.00
C ASP A 122 -9.89 -7.92 -10.48
N LEU A 123 -10.06 -9.05 -9.75
CA LEU A 123 -9.75 -9.15 -8.32
C LEU A 123 -8.84 -10.35 -8.09
N VAL A 124 -7.62 -10.05 -7.66
CA VAL A 124 -6.58 -11.05 -7.36
C VAL A 124 -6.26 -11.02 -5.87
N ALA A 125 -6.54 -12.13 -5.18
CA ALA A 125 -6.17 -12.26 -3.76
C ALA A 125 -4.74 -12.80 -3.66
N ILE A 126 -3.88 -12.09 -2.93
CA ILE A 126 -2.46 -12.43 -2.75
C ILE A 126 -2.25 -12.84 -1.29
N ALA A 127 -1.66 -14.00 -1.07
CA ALA A 127 -1.32 -14.49 0.26
C ALA A 127 -0.17 -13.67 0.87
N ALA A 128 -0.11 -13.64 2.19
CA ALA A 128 0.94 -12.88 2.89
C ALA A 128 2.34 -13.42 2.56
N GLU A 129 2.46 -14.72 2.50
CA GLU A 129 3.71 -15.41 2.17
C GLU A 129 4.17 -15.08 0.75
N GLU A 130 3.23 -14.91 -0.19
CA GLU A 130 3.52 -14.59 -1.59
C GLU A 130 4.14 -13.20 -1.73
N TYR A 131 3.53 -12.16 -1.14
CA TYR A 131 4.10 -10.81 -1.25
C TYR A 131 5.32 -10.59 -0.35
N ASP A 132 5.46 -11.31 0.76
CA ASP A 132 6.68 -11.28 1.58
C ASP A 132 7.86 -11.89 0.79
N THR A 133 7.67 -13.08 0.18
CA THR A 133 8.67 -13.71 -0.70
C THR A 133 8.99 -12.83 -1.92
N LEU A 134 7.99 -12.13 -2.45
CA LEU A 134 8.21 -11.20 -3.56
C LEU A 134 9.17 -10.07 -3.15
N VAL A 135 8.95 -9.44 -1.99
CA VAL A 135 9.84 -8.37 -1.51
C VAL A 135 11.24 -8.90 -1.19
N GLU A 136 11.35 -10.08 -0.56
CA GLU A 136 12.64 -10.73 -0.32
C GLU A 136 13.41 -10.99 -1.62
N ARG A 137 12.74 -11.51 -2.65
CA ARG A 137 13.34 -11.75 -3.97
C ARG A 137 13.81 -10.47 -4.66
N LEU A 138 13.01 -9.40 -4.62
CA LEU A 138 13.40 -8.10 -5.19
C LEU A 138 14.59 -7.46 -4.47
N CYS A 139 14.80 -7.84 -3.22
CA CYS A 139 15.97 -7.45 -2.44
C CYS A 139 17.08 -8.52 -2.48
N ASP A 140 17.08 -9.43 -3.48
CA ASP A 140 18.05 -10.51 -3.67
C ASP A 140 18.31 -11.33 -2.41
N HIS A 141 17.30 -11.49 -1.56
CA HIS A 141 17.38 -12.17 -0.28
C HIS A 141 18.47 -11.60 0.65
N ASP A 142 18.71 -10.28 0.60
CA ASP A 142 19.64 -9.60 1.52
C ASP A 142 19.30 -9.92 2.98
N ASP A 143 20.29 -10.41 3.74
CA ASP A 143 20.09 -10.92 5.11
C ASP A 143 19.52 -9.86 6.07
N ALA A 144 19.95 -8.60 5.93
CA ALA A 144 19.47 -7.52 6.80
C ALA A 144 18.01 -7.18 6.47
N VAL A 145 17.66 -7.09 5.19
CA VAL A 145 16.28 -6.87 4.73
C VAL A 145 15.40 -8.05 5.14
N CYS A 146 15.79 -9.30 4.89
CA CYS A 146 15.03 -10.49 5.26
C CYS A 146 14.82 -10.58 6.79
N THR A 147 15.83 -10.23 7.58
CA THR A 147 15.71 -10.18 9.04
C THR A 147 14.68 -9.14 9.49
N GLN A 148 14.69 -7.97 8.87
CA GLN A 148 13.72 -6.92 9.16
C GLN A 148 12.30 -7.29 8.72
N LEU A 149 12.13 -7.90 7.53
CA LEU A 149 10.85 -8.39 7.02
C LEU A 149 10.19 -9.44 7.94
N ARG A 150 11.01 -10.30 8.58
CA ARG A 150 10.53 -11.25 9.60
C ARG A 150 10.00 -10.56 10.85
N ARG A 151 10.60 -9.45 11.26
CA ARG A 151 10.17 -8.65 12.42
C ARG A 151 8.94 -7.82 12.11
N LYS A 152 8.93 -7.17 10.95
CA LYS A 152 7.86 -6.25 10.55
C LYS A 152 7.69 -6.25 9.03
N ARG A 153 6.47 -6.47 8.57
CA ARG A 153 6.13 -6.38 7.14
C ARG A 153 6.29 -4.96 6.62
N PRO A 154 6.54 -4.80 5.32
CA PRO A 154 6.51 -3.49 4.67
C PRO A 154 5.07 -2.95 4.62
N SER A 155 4.94 -1.65 4.35
CA SER A 155 3.64 -1.02 4.11
C SER A 155 3.03 -1.48 2.80
N THR A 156 1.73 -1.23 2.64
CA THR A 156 1.01 -1.51 1.38
C THR A 156 1.62 -0.78 0.19
N GLY A 157 2.18 0.41 0.41
CA GLY A 157 2.87 1.17 -0.64
C GLY A 157 4.09 0.42 -1.18
N ILE A 158 4.90 -0.18 -0.31
CA ILE A 158 6.05 -0.99 -0.72
C ILE A 158 5.61 -2.28 -1.42
N ILE A 159 4.53 -2.90 -0.94
CA ILE A 159 3.98 -4.08 -1.62
C ILE A 159 3.44 -3.70 -3.01
N ALA A 160 2.80 -2.54 -3.16
CA ALA A 160 2.37 -2.04 -4.46
C ALA A 160 3.56 -1.82 -5.42
N LEU A 161 4.66 -1.22 -4.93
CA LEU A 161 5.90 -1.10 -5.69
C LEU A 161 6.45 -2.47 -6.10
N ALA A 162 6.49 -3.43 -5.18
CA ALA A 162 6.98 -4.78 -5.47
C ALA A 162 6.13 -5.49 -6.54
N LEU A 163 4.80 -5.38 -6.45
CA LEU A 163 3.88 -5.90 -7.47
C LEU A 163 4.07 -5.22 -8.83
N ALA A 164 4.30 -3.90 -8.82
CA ALA A 164 4.60 -3.15 -10.04
C ALA A 164 5.88 -3.65 -10.73
N MET A 165 6.95 -3.82 -9.95
CA MET A 165 8.24 -4.28 -10.49
C MET A 165 8.20 -5.73 -11.00
N ASP A 166 7.42 -6.59 -10.36
CA ASP A 166 7.31 -8.01 -10.72
C ASP A 166 6.36 -8.25 -11.91
N ARG A 167 5.18 -7.62 -11.88
CA ARG A 167 4.07 -7.98 -12.77
C ARG A 167 3.85 -7.03 -13.93
N HIS A 168 4.34 -5.79 -13.84
CA HIS A 168 4.03 -4.75 -14.82
C HIS A 168 5.25 -4.19 -15.58
N GLN A 169 6.47 -4.45 -15.13
CA GLN A 169 7.75 -4.20 -15.83
C GLN A 169 7.88 -2.84 -16.54
N TYR A 170 7.74 -1.74 -15.78
CA TYR A 170 7.98 -0.40 -16.30
C TYR A 170 9.49 -0.07 -16.37
N GLN A 171 9.84 0.81 -17.29
CA GLN A 171 11.21 1.34 -17.40
C GLN A 171 11.57 2.29 -16.24
N ARG A 172 10.54 2.92 -15.62
CA ARG A 172 10.70 3.85 -14.51
C ARG A 172 9.53 3.73 -13.54
N TYR A 173 9.83 3.87 -12.25
CA TYR A 173 8.86 3.93 -11.17
C TYR A 173 9.02 5.23 -10.40
N ILE A 174 7.94 5.97 -10.17
CA ILE A 174 7.95 7.20 -9.39
C ILE A 174 7.07 7.00 -8.16
N LEU A 175 7.62 7.21 -6.97
CA LEU A 175 6.88 7.17 -5.70
C LEU A 175 6.41 8.57 -5.33
N SER A 176 5.11 8.75 -5.13
CA SER A 176 4.49 9.98 -4.65
C SER A 176 3.49 9.67 -3.54
N GLY A 177 3.33 10.54 -2.56
CA GLY A 177 2.44 10.32 -1.43
C GLY A 177 2.96 9.32 -0.39
N PHE A 178 4.26 9.03 -0.36
CA PHE A 178 4.92 8.22 0.66
C PHE A 178 5.51 9.14 1.74
N SER A 179 5.28 8.86 3.02
CA SER A 179 5.72 9.73 4.12
C SER A 179 6.38 9.03 5.29
N PHE A 180 6.37 7.70 5.37
CA PHE A 180 6.76 6.92 6.55
C PHE A 180 5.95 7.25 7.81
N GLU A 181 4.78 7.87 7.63
CA GLU A 181 3.87 8.27 8.70
C GLU A 181 2.53 7.55 8.59
N LEU A 182 1.74 7.62 9.66
CA LEU A 182 0.37 7.12 9.71
C LEU A 182 -0.55 8.14 9.02
N THR A 183 -0.63 8.11 7.70
CA THR A 183 -1.45 9.03 6.92
C THR A 183 -2.58 8.29 6.19
N HIS A 184 -3.65 9.00 5.92
CA HIS A 184 -4.71 8.59 5.01
C HIS A 184 -4.96 9.68 3.98
N SER A 185 -5.08 9.31 2.72
CA SER A 185 -5.34 10.25 1.61
C SER A 185 -6.69 10.98 1.73
N TYR A 186 -7.59 10.52 2.57
CA TYR A 186 -8.96 10.99 2.71
C TYR A 186 -9.30 11.64 4.06
N GLY A 187 -8.34 11.75 4.98
CA GLY A 187 -8.59 12.38 6.27
C GLY A 187 -7.65 11.94 7.39
N HIS A 188 -8.02 12.36 8.60
CA HIS A 188 -7.25 12.05 9.81
C HIS A 188 -7.26 10.55 10.12
N ASN A 189 -6.08 10.02 10.46
CA ASN A 189 -5.97 8.64 10.89
C ASN A 189 -6.23 8.51 12.41
N PRO A 190 -7.35 7.91 12.84
CA PRO A 190 -7.69 7.84 14.28
C PRO A 190 -6.73 6.99 15.11
N VAL A 191 -5.82 6.25 14.49
CA VAL A 191 -4.77 5.51 15.18
C VAL A 191 -3.74 6.44 15.79
N ILE A 192 -3.53 7.62 15.21
CA ILE A 192 -2.61 8.66 15.74
C ILE A 192 -3.04 9.06 17.16
N ASP A 193 -4.34 9.31 17.35
CA ASP A 193 -4.88 9.73 18.65
C ASP A 193 -4.64 8.69 19.75
N LYS A 194 -4.69 7.40 19.37
CA LYS A 194 -4.48 6.28 20.30
C LYS A 194 -3.01 6.02 20.60
N ARG A 195 -2.12 6.31 19.65
CA ARG A 195 -0.68 6.00 19.77
C ARG A 195 0.16 7.19 20.22
N GLY A 196 -0.35 8.41 20.09
CA GLY A 196 0.40 9.63 20.40
C GLY A 196 1.62 9.87 19.48
N THR A 197 1.66 9.21 18.30
CA THR A 197 2.73 9.35 17.33
C THR A 197 2.21 9.25 15.91
N THR A 198 2.79 10.05 15.02
CA THR A 198 2.54 9.99 13.58
C THR A 198 3.40 8.94 12.88
N ALA A 199 4.45 8.43 13.52
CA ALA A 199 5.36 7.47 12.91
C ALA A 199 4.67 6.15 12.54
N SER A 200 4.82 5.72 11.29
CA SER A 200 4.35 4.41 10.84
C SER A 200 5.17 3.30 11.49
N SER A 201 4.49 2.26 11.95
CA SER A 201 5.17 1.06 12.45
C SER A 201 5.91 0.28 11.34
N HIS A 202 5.71 0.62 10.09
CA HIS A 202 6.36 0.03 8.92
C HIS A 202 7.57 0.85 8.45
N ALA A 203 7.77 2.06 8.99
CA ALA A 203 8.74 3.04 8.48
C ALA A 203 10.17 2.49 8.33
N GLU A 204 10.65 1.74 9.33
CA GLU A 204 12.01 1.17 9.29
C GLU A 204 12.16 0.14 8.17
N THR A 205 11.20 -0.76 8.05
CA THR A 205 11.17 -1.77 7.00
C THR A 205 11.09 -1.14 5.62
N ASP A 206 10.19 -0.14 5.45
CA ASP A 206 10.01 0.58 4.19
C ASP A 206 11.30 1.31 3.76
N VAL A 207 11.96 1.98 4.71
CA VAL A 207 13.25 2.66 4.45
C VAL A 207 14.33 1.67 4.02
N MET A 208 14.43 0.49 4.67
CA MET A 208 15.42 -0.53 4.31
C MET A 208 15.18 -1.08 2.90
N VAL A 209 13.95 -1.46 2.60
CA VAL A 209 13.58 -1.98 1.28
C VAL A 209 13.83 -0.94 0.20
N LEU A 210 13.35 0.29 0.37
CA LEU A 210 13.54 1.36 -0.62
C LEU A 210 15.01 1.70 -0.83
N ARG A 211 15.80 1.75 0.24
CA ARG A 211 17.25 2.01 0.15
C ARG A 211 17.95 0.90 -0.61
N TYR A 212 17.56 -0.35 -0.41
CA TYR A 212 18.11 -1.47 -1.16
C TYR A 212 17.77 -1.35 -2.65
N LEU A 213 16.48 -1.17 -2.97
CA LEU A 213 15.99 -1.06 -4.34
C LEU A 213 16.58 0.14 -5.09
N ALA A 214 16.72 1.30 -4.42
CA ALA A 214 17.29 2.49 -5.03
C ALA A 214 18.78 2.34 -5.39
N ARG A 215 19.55 1.61 -4.57
CA ARG A 215 20.96 1.33 -4.86
C ARG A 215 21.16 0.38 -6.04
N ARG A 216 20.23 -0.57 -6.20
CA ARG A 216 20.34 -1.61 -7.21
C ARG A 216 19.69 -1.21 -8.53
N ASN A 217 18.58 -0.53 -8.48
CA ASN A 217 17.75 -0.20 -9.63
C ASN A 217 17.80 1.29 -9.91
N GLY A 218 18.51 1.70 -10.95
CA GLY A 218 18.60 3.12 -11.38
C GLY A 218 17.30 3.70 -11.96
N ASN A 219 16.17 2.97 -11.85
CA ASN A 219 14.88 3.33 -12.43
C ASN A 219 13.81 3.70 -11.36
N LEU A 220 14.17 3.74 -10.07
CA LEU A 220 13.30 4.14 -8.97
C LEU A 220 13.55 5.59 -8.57
N PHE A 221 12.49 6.41 -8.53
CA PHE A 221 12.52 7.83 -8.19
C PHE A 221 11.42 8.17 -7.18
N THR A 222 11.53 9.33 -6.54
CA THR A 222 10.49 9.87 -5.67
C THR A 222 10.32 11.38 -5.84
N THR A 223 9.12 11.86 -5.59
CA THR A 223 8.81 13.29 -5.49
C THR A 223 8.71 13.76 -4.03
N GLU A 224 8.87 12.84 -3.06
CA GLU A 224 8.74 13.12 -1.64
C GLU A 224 10.13 13.30 -1.01
N SER A 225 10.40 14.49 -0.48
CA SER A 225 11.67 14.81 0.17
C SER A 225 12.00 13.85 1.33
N SER A 226 11.01 13.48 2.14
CA SER A 226 11.19 12.54 3.24
C SER A 226 11.65 11.15 2.77
N VAL A 227 11.20 10.69 1.60
CA VAL A 227 11.63 9.42 1.00
C VAL A 227 13.06 9.54 0.46
N HIS A 228 13.36 10.64 -0.21
CA HIS A 228 14.72 10.94 -0.69
C HIS A 228 15.72 10.97 0.47
N GLU A 229 15.45 11.76 1.50
CA GLU A 229 16.35 11.96 2.65
C GLU A 229 16.58 10.68 3.45
N ARG A 230 15.51 9.91 3.72
CA ARG A 230 15.58 8.74 4.60
C ARG A 230 15.98 7.45 3.89
N ALA A 231 15.54 7.26 2.65
CA ALA A 231 15.77 6.03 1.91
C ALA A 231 16.76 6.19 0.74
N ALA A 232 17.30 7.40 0.51
CA ALA A 232 18.23 7.71 -0.58
C ALA A 232 17.68 7.36 -1.99
N VAL A 233 16.34 7.34 -2.14
CA VAL A 233 15.73 7.21 -3.46
C VAL A 233 16.00 8.51 -4.24
N PRO A 234 16.47 8.47 -5.49
CA PRO A 234 16.69 9.66 -6.31
C PRO A 234 15.47 10.56 -6.35
N PHE A 235 15.68 11.85 -6.07
CA PHE A 235 14.60 12.83 -6.03
C PHE A 235 14.26 13.31 -7.45
N LEU A 236 12.97 13.27 -7.77
CA LEU A 236 12.42 13.89 -8.97
C LEU A 236 11.54 15.06 -8.51
N PRO A 237 11.90 16.32 -8.78
CA PRO A 237 11.12 17.47 -8.36
C PRO A 237 9.67 17.36 -8.87
N GLY A 238 8.72 17.50 -7.94
CA GLY A 238 7.31 17.65 -8.29
C GLY A 238 7.01 19.05 -8.85
N GLU A 239 5.86 19.24 -9.44
CA GLU A 239 5.36 20.59 -9.71
C GLU A 239 5.01 21.26 -8.36
N LEU A 240 5.64 22.40 -8.09
CA LEU A 240 5.19 23.32 -7.05
C LEU A 240 3.88 23.96 -7.56
N ARG A 241 2.75 23.48 -7.08
CA ARG A 241 1.44 24.13 -7.30
C ARG A 241 1.17 25.19 -6.25
#